data_8305740a38932dc955ff3671d88794b1
#
_entry.id   8305740a38932dc955ff3671d88794b1
#
_cell.length_a   1.000
_cell.length_b   1.000
_cell.length_c   1.000
_cell.angle_alpha   90.00
_cell.angle_beta   90.00
_cell.angle_gamma   90.00
#
_symmetry.space_group_name_H-M   'P 1'
#
loop_
_entity.id
_entity.type
_entity.pdbx_description
1 polymer ?
#
loop_
_entity_poly.entity_id
_entity_poly.type
_entity_poly.pdbx_seq_one_letter_code
_entity_poly.pdbx_strand_id
1 'polypeptide(L)'
;AADQGLPKAQYYLGVMYANGKGVPRDYAEAVKWYRLAAEQGYAKAQLMLGYIYEGGQGVPQDYAEAVKWYQLAAEQGYAKAQLRLGNMYSNGLGVPQDDAETVKWFRLAAEQGDGFAQFKRSFIYSVSQGVLQDDVMAYMWSDISAANDPERNVEWRDEIAKKMTPAAIEKAQAMARECMSSGYTKCG
;
A
#
# COMPACT_ATOMS: atom_id res chain seq x y z
N ALA A 1 28.89 -12.79 1.00
CA ALA A 1 28.18 -11.61 0.46
C ALA A 1 27.34 -10.92 1.54
N ALA A 2 26.49 -11.64 2.30
CA ALA A 2 25.72 -11.05 3.42
C ALA A 2 26.66 -10.58 4.53
N ASP A 3 27.62 -11.41 4.92
CA ASP A 3 28.65 -11.09 5.92
C ASP A 3 29.60 -9.96 5.46
N GLN A 4 29.63 -9.66 4.16
CA GLN A 4 30.36 -8.52 3.57
C GLN A 4 29.54 -7.22 3.59
N GLY A 5 28.38 -7.22 4.25
CA GLY A 5 27.56 -6.03 4.45
C GLY A 5 26.69 -5.61 3.24
N LEU A 6 26.55 -6.43 2.18
CA LEU A 6 25.72 -6.08 1.03
C LEU A 6 24.22 -6.15 1.38
N PRO A 7 23.45 -5.02 1.35
CA PRO A 7 22.07 -4.98 1.84
C PRO A 7 21.15 -5.98 1.13
N LYS A 8 21.30 -6.13 -0.18
CA LYS A 8 20.52 -7.10 -0.96
C LYS A 8 20.80 -8.55 -0.54
N ALA A 9 22.06 -8.91 -0.25
CA ALA A 9 22.43 -10.25 0.19
C ALA A 9 21.88 -10.53 1.61
N GLN A 10 21.98 -9.55 2.52
CA GLN A 10 21.40 -9.62 3.86
C GLN A 10 19.88 -9.81 3.80
N TYR A 11 19.18 -9.04 2.96
CA TYR A 11 17.75 -9.22 2.74
C TYR A 11 17.42 -10.66 2.30
N TYR A 12 18.11 -11.22 1.32
CA TYR A 12 17.85 -12.59 0.86
C TYR A 12 18.16 -13.65 1.91
N LEU A 13 19.16 -13.44 2.74
CA LEU A 13 19.43 -14.33 3.86
C LEU A 13 18.31 -14.26 4.90
N GLY A 14 17.78 -13.07 5.18
CA GLY A 14 16.57 -12.90 5.99
C GLY A 14 15.36 -13.66 5.40
N VAL A 15 15.17 -13.60 4.07
CA VAL A 15 14.12 -14.37 3.37
C VAL A 15 14.33 -15.88 3.53
N MET A 16 15.56 -16.37 3.46
CA MET A 16 15.86 -17.78 3.65
C MET A 16 15.49 -18.27 5.05
N TYR A 17 15.87 -17.53 6.09
CA TYR A 17 15.50 -17.83 7.48
C TYR A 17 13.99 -17.74 7.71
N ALA A 18 13.32 -16.72 7.18
CA ALA A 18 11.88 -16.55 7.33
C ALA A 18 11.07 -17.69 6.69
N ASN A 19 11.57 -18.28 5.59
CA ASN A 19 10.88 -19.33 4.84
C ASN A 19 11.44 -20.75 5.12
N GLY A 20 12.56 -20.89 5.83
CA GLY A 20 13.22 -22.17 6.03
C GLY A 20 13.82 -22.75 4.74
N LYS A 21 14.31 -21.91 3.82
CA LYS A 21 14.90 -22.33 2.55
C LYS A 21 16.42 -22.45 2.66
N GLY A 22 16.93 -23.67 2.68
CA GLY A 22 18.36 -23.97 2.80
C GLY A 22 18.91 -23.83 4.23
N VAL A 23 18.11 -23.32 5.16
CA VAL A 23 18.38 -23.21 6.60
C VAL A 23 17.10 -23.52 7.36
N PRO A 24 17.15 -23.97 8.63
CA PRO A 24 15.96 -24.09 9.47
C PRO A 24 15.25 -22.73 9.57
N ARG A 25 13.91 -22.78 9.59
CA ARG A 25 13.12 -21.54 9.72
C ARG A 25 13.34 -20.90 11.09
N ASP A 26 13.75 -19.65 11.09
CA ASP A 26 14.03 -18.85 12.29
C ASP A 26 13.67 -17.38 12.01
N TYR A 27 12.54 -16.93 12.56
CA TYR A 27 12.12 -15.53 12.40
C TYR A 27 13.01 -14.55 13.17
N ALA A 28 13.60 -14.95 14.30
CA ALA A 28 14.49 -14.07 15.06
C ALA A 28 15.79 -13.80 14.29
N GLU A 29 16.35 -14.83 13.63
CA GLU A 29 17.49 -14.65 12.71
C GLU A 29 17.06 -13.83 11.47
N ALA A 30 15.89 -14.10 10.89
CA ALA A 30 15.38 -13.30 9.76
C ALA A 30 15.32 -11.79 10.11
N VAL A 31 14.81 -11.45 11.29
CA VAL A 31 14.74 -10.06 11.77
C VAL A 31 16.13 -9.41 11.83
N LYS A 32 17.14 -10.10 12.34
CA LYS A 32 18.51 -9.57 12.41
C LYS A 32 19.03 -9.21 11.01
N TRP A 33 18.87 -10.11 10.06
CA TRP A 33 19.34 -9.91 8.69
C TRP A 33 18.54 -8.82 7.96
N TYR A 34 17.21 -8.77 8.14
CA TYR A 34 16.40 -7.68 7.58
C TYR A 34 16.79 -6.34 8.18
N ARG A 35 17.06 -6.26 9.51
CA ARG A 35 17.47 -5.03 10.17
C ARG A 35 18.78 -4.51 9.60
N LEU A 36 19.81 -5.34 9.44
CA LEU A 36 21.07 -4.96 8.83
C LEU A 36 20.88 -4.38 7.41
N ALA A 37 20.02 -4.97 6.60
CA ALA A 37 19.70 -4.45 5.28
C ALA A 37 18.89 -3.15 5.32
N ALA A 38 17.93 -3.07 6.23
CA ALA A 38 17.00 -1.94 6.37
C ALA A 38 17.70 -0.68 6.86
N GLU A 39 18.63 -0.81 7.80
CA GLU A 39 19.45 0.29 8.32
C GLU A 39 20.38 0.88 7.25
N GLN A 40 20.72 0.11 6.22
CA GLN A 40 21.41 0.57 5.01
C GLN A 40 20.48 1.17 3.95
N GLY A 41 19.20 1.37 4.27
CA GLY A 41 18.23 1.97 3.37
C GLY A 41 17.58 1.01 2.37
N TYR A 42 17.72 -0.32 2.51
CA TYR A 42 17.11 -1.26 1.56
C TYR A 42 15.60 -1.36 1.77
N ALA A 43 14.82 -0.68 0.93
CA ALA A 43 13.37 -0.51 1.07
C ALA A 43 12.60 -1.83 1.22
N LYS A 44 13.01 -2.91 0.52
CA LYS A 44 12.37 -4.23 0.69
C LYS A 44 12.56 -4.80 2.10
N ALA A 45 13.72 -4.59 2.70
CA ALA A 45 13.97 -5.04 4.07
C ALA A 45 13.19 -4.20 5.08
N GLN A 46 13.10 -2.89 4.86
CA GLN A 46 12.25 -2.00 5.66
C GLN A 46 10.79 -2.43 5.61
N LEU A 47 10.24 -2.72 4.42
CA LEU A 47 8.88 -3.26 4.28
C LEU A 47 8.72 -4.57 5.05
N MET A 48 9.69 -5.49 4.97
CA MET A 48 9.61 -6.77 5.69
C MET A 48 9.64 -6.60 7.21
N LEU A 49 10.44 -5.68 7.73
CA LEU A 49 10.41 -5.35 9.16
C LEU A 49 9.07 -4.77 9.57
N GLY A 50 8.48 -3.89 8.76
CA GLY A 50 7.12 -3.40 8.98
C GLY A 50 6.12 -4.54 9.14
N TYR A 51 6.11 -5.51 8.24
CA TYR A 51 5.23 -6.71 8.34
C TYR A 51 5.50 -7.54 9.59
N ILE A 52 6.77 -7.72 9.93
CA ILE A 52 7.18 -8.52 11.08
C ILE A 52 6.70 -7.89 12.39
N TYR A 53 6.89 -6.58 12.56
CA TYR A 53 6.41 -5.86 13.74
C TYR A 53 4.88 -5.73 13.76
N GLU A 54 4.22 -5.55 12.61
CA GLU A 54 2.75 -5.57 12.49
C GLU A 54 2.17 -6.93 12.91
N GLY A 55 2.82 -8.03 12.55
CA GLY A 55 2.36 -9.40 12.78
C GLY A 55 2.91 -10.07 14.06
N GLY A 56 3.92 -9.49 14.71
CA GLY A 56 4.57 -10.11 15.87
C GLY A 56 5.35 -11.39 15.55
N GLN A 57 5.95 -11.49 14.37
CA GLN A 57 6.66 -12.70 13.94
C GLN A 57 8.15 -12.66 14.34
N GLY A 58 8.53 -13.47 15.33
CA GLY A 58 9.91 -13.52 15.83
C GLY A 58 10.29 -12.34 16.74
N VAL A 59 9.40 -11.36 16.89
CA VAL A 59 9.47 -10.23 17.82
C VAL A 59 8.07 -9.97 18.38
N PRO A 60 7.93 -9.32 19.54
CA PRO A 60 6.62 -8.83 19.98
C PRO A 60 5.98 -7.90 18.96
N GLN A 61 4.64 -7.98 18.82
CA GLN A 61 3.90 -7.05 17.96
C GLN A 61 4.09 -5.61 18.44
N ASP A 62 4.45 -4.73 17.50
CA ASP A 62 4.63 -3.30 17.78
C ASP A 62 4.23 -2.49 16.54
N TYR A 63 3.02 -1.93 16.57
CA TYR A 63 2.50 -1.10 15.47
C TYR A 63 3.28 0.20 15.29
N ALA A 64 3.79 0.79 16.37
CA ALA A 64 4.56 2.03 16.28
C ALA A 64 5.91 1.79 15.58
N GLU A 65 6.57 0.66 15.88
CA GLU A 65 7.78 0.25 15.20
C GLU A 65 7.49 -0.14 13.74
N ALA A 66 6.37 -0.83 13.46
CA ALA A 66 5.94 -1.14 12.10
C ALA A 66 5.76 0.13 11.24
N VAL A 67 5.10 1.15 11.79
CA VAL A 67 4.91 2.45 11.12
C VAL A 67 6.24 3.08 10.75
N LYS A 68 7.23 3.12 11.63
CA LYS A 68 8.56 3.69 11.33
C LYS A 68 9.22 3.00 10.13
N TRP A 69 9.19 1.67 10.10
CA TRP A 69 9.77 0.92 8.99
C TRP A 69 8.98 1.08 7.68
N TYR A 70 7.64 1.09 7.75
CA TYR A 70 6.82 1.39 6.58
C TYR A 70 7.05 2.79 6.06
N GLN A 71 7.20 3.79 6.93
CA GLN A 71 7.46 5.17 6.53
C GLN A 71 8.76 5.29 5.75
N LEU A 72 9.86 4.69 6.24
CA LEU A 72 11.14 4.70 5.54
C LEU A 72 11.06 4.08 4.13
N ALA A 73 10.31 2.98 3.97
CA ALA A 73 10.12 2.37 2.66
C ALA A 73 9.17 3.18 1.78
N ALA A 74 8.11 3.77 2.35
CA ALA A 74 7.11 4.56 1.65
C ALA A 74 7.70 5.88 1.09
N GLU A 75 8.57 6.52 1.84
CA GLU A 75 9.32 7.73 1.42
C GLU A 75 10.27 7.45 0.25
N GLN A 76 10.75 6.22 0.13
CA GLN A 76 11.50 5.75 -1.04
C GLN A 76 10.61 5.40 -2.25
N GLY A 77 9.30 5.65 -2.17
CA GLY A 77 8.35 5.36 -3.23
C GLY A 77 7.86 3.92 -3.29
N TYR A 78 8.02 3.11 -2.24
CA TYR A 78 7.61 1.72 -2.27
C TYR A 78 6.08 1.59 -2.08
N ALA A 79 5.34 1.34 -3.18
CA ALA A 79 3.87 1.37 -3.20
C ALA A 79 3.23 0.50 -2.11
N LYS A 80 3.77 -0.72 -1.87
CA LYS A 80 3.26 -1.60 -0.80
C LYS A 80 3.43 -1.02 0.60
N ALA A 81 4.51 -0.28 0.85
CA ALA A 81 4.71 0.40 2.13
C ALA A 81 3.79 1.61 2.26
N GLN A 82 3.58 2.37 1.19
CA GLN A 82 2.61 3.46 1.15
C GLN A 82 1.19 2.96 1.45
N LEU A 83 0.77 1.86 0.82
CA LEU A 83 -0.52 1.22 1.11
C LEU A 83 -0.63 0.82 2.58
N ARG A 84 0.40 0.18 3.16
CA ARG A 84 0.38 -0.21 4.57
C ARG A 84 0.32 0.99 5.49
N LEU A 85 1.11 2.01 5.22
CA LEU A 85 1.12 3.24 6.01
C LEU A 85 -0.23 3.96 5.96
N GLY A 86 -0.87 4.03 4.79
CA GLY A 86 -2.24 4.53 4.66
C GLY A 86 -3.24 3.76 5.53
N ASN A 87 -3.13 2.42 5.59
CA ASN A 87 -3.97 1.61 6.48
C ASN A 87 -3.68 1.89 7.98
N MET A 88 -2.41 2.10 8.36
CA MET A 88 -2.05 2.43 9.75
C MET A 88 -2.69 3.76 10.19
N TYR A 89 -2.60 4.81 9.37
CA TYR A 89 -3.26 6.09 9.65
C TYR A 89 -4.78 6.01 9.63
N SER A 90 -5.36 5.24 8.69
CA SER A 90 -6.83 5.06 8.61
C SER A 90 -7.42 4.39 9.85
N ASN A 91 -6.67 3.48 10.48
CA ASN A 91 -7.14 2.69 11.61
C ASN A 91 -6.56 3.15 12.96
N GLY A 92 -5.67 4.15 12.99
CA GLY A 92 -5.00 4.58 14.22
C GLY A 92 -4.08 3.52 14.83
N LEU A 93 -3.43 2.69 14.00
CA LEU A 93 -2.54 1.62 14.45
C LEU A 93 -1.09 2.12 14.54
N GLY A 94 -0.57 2.23 15.75
CA GLY A 94 0.79 2.73 16.02
C GLY A 94 1.00 4.23 15.84
N VAL A 95 0.00 4.91 15.28
CA VAL A 95 -0.09 6.37 15.10
C VAL A 95 -1.53 6.80 15.39
N PRO A 96 -1.77 8.07 15.77
CA PRO A 96 -3.12 8.61 15.80
C PRO A 96 -3.79 8.50 14.42
N GLN A 97 -5.10 8.24 14.40
CA GLN A 97 -5.87 8.24 13.16
C GLN A 97 -5.75 9.63 12.49
N ASP A 98 -5.47 9.63 11.18
CA ASP A 98 -5.32 10.86 10.39
C ASP A 98 -5.80 10.62 8.95
N ASP A 99 -6.94 11.25 8.61
CA ASP A 99 -7.53 11.10 7.28
C ASP A 99 -6.70 11.80 6.20
N ALA A 100 -5.99 12.87 6.50
CA ALA A 100 -5.15 13.57 5.52
C ALA A 100 -3.92 12.71 5.13
N GLU A 101 -3.25 12.14 6.12
CA GLU A 101 -2.16 11.18 5.86
C GLU A 101 -2.69 9.91 5.18
N THR A 102 -3.86 9.41 5.55
CA THR A 102 -4.52 8.28 4.89
C THR A 102 -4.70 8.54 3.39
N VAL A 103 -5.30 9.67 3.03
CA VAL A 103 -5.52 10.10 1.64
C VAL A 103 -4.21 10.23 0.89
N LYS A 104 -3.22 10.87 1.48
CA LYS A 104 -1.88 11.09 0.90
C LYS A 104 -1.22 9.77 0.52
N TRP A 105 -1.15 8.82 1.45
CA TRP A 105 -0.45 7.56 1.23
C TRP A 105 -1.18 6.63 0.26
N PHE A 106 -2.51 6.55 0.33
CA PHE A 106 -3.26 5.78 -0.69
C PHE A 106 -3.18 6.41 -2.07
N ARG A 107 -3.12 7.76 -2.16
CA ARG A 107 -2.91 8.42 -3.45
C ARG A 107 -1.59 8.00 -4.09
N LEU A 108 -0.49 8.09 -3.33
CA LEU A 108 0.84 7.73 -3.85
C LEU A 108 0.91 6.26 -4.31
N ALA A 109 0.30 5.34 -3.57
CA ALA A 109 0.26 3.93 -3.96
C ALA A 109 -0.64 3.69 -5.19
N ALA A 110 -1.80 4.35 -5.28
CA ALA A 110 -2.73 4.23 -6.39
C ALA A 110 -2.14 4.77 -7.70
N GLU A 111 -1.39 5.87 -7.64
CA GLU A 111 -0.66 6.48 -8.76
C GLU A 111 0.49 5.59 -9.27
N GLN A 112 0.89 4.57 -8.52
CA GLN A 112 1.82 3.53 -8.95
C GLN A 112 1.13 2.27 -9.46
N GLY A 113 -0.20 2.29 -9.61
CA GLY A 113 -0.97 1.18 -10.15
C GLY A 113 -1.34 0.12 -9.10
N ASP A 114 -1.18 0.37 -7.79
CA ASP A 114 -1.64 -0.58 -6.76
C ASP A 114 -3.17 -0.63 -6.76
N GLY A 115 -3.73 -1.77 -7.20
CA GLY A 115 -5.19 -1.93 -7.38
C GLY A 115 -5.98 -1.81 -6.07
N PHE A 116 -5.40 -2.22 -4.95
CA PHE A 116 -6.06 -2.08 -3.65
C PHE A 116 -6.06 -0.62 -3.16
N ALA A 117 -4.98 0.11 -3.40
CA ALA A 117 -4.94 1.55 -3.12
C ALA A 117 -5.91 2.34 -4.00
N GLN A 118 -6.09 1.94 -5.26
CA GLN A 118 -7.09 2.50 -6.17
C GLN A 118 -8.51 2.26 -5.63
N PHE A 119 -8.82 1.05 -5.17
CA PHE A 119 -10.08 0.75 -4.48
C PHE A 119 -10.27 1.64 -3.22
N LYS A 120 -9.24 1.77 -2.39
CA LYS A 120 -9.29 2.63 -1.19
C LYS A 120 -9.55 4.10 -1.55
N ARG A 121 -8.98 4.62 -2.63
CA ARG A 121 -9.30 5.96 -3.12
C ARG A 121 -10.76 6.11 -3.56
N SER A 122 -11.31 5.12 -4.28
CA SER A 122 -12.72 5.11 -4.63
C SER A 122 -13.61 5.19 -3.37
N PHE A 123 -13.29 4.36 -2.37
CA PHE A 123 -14.03 4.36 -1.10
C PHE A 123 -13.97 5.72 -0.40
N ILE A 124 -12.78 6.32 -0.27
CA ILE A 124 -12.57 7.62 0.37
C ILE A 124 -13.46 8.70 -0.25
N TYR A 125 -13.52 8.79 -1.59
CA TYR A 125 -14.37 9.77 -2.27
C TYR A 125 -15.86 9.47 -2.08
N SER A 126 -16.27 8.21 -1.96
CA SER A 126 -17.69 7.85 -1.78
C SER A 126 -18.23 8.15 -0.38
N VAL A 127 -17.37 8.16 0.65
CA VAL A 127 -17.76 8.34 2.06
C VAL A 127 -17.27 9.64 2.68
N SER A 128 -16.65 10.54 1.91
CA SER A 128 -16.11 11.83 2.38
C SER A 128 -15.02 11.72 3.45
N GLN A 129 -14.20 10.68 3.41
CA GLN A 129 -13.13 10.48 4.39
C GLN A 129 -11.89 11.32 4.03
N GLY A 130 -11.70 12.45 4.70
CA GLY A 130 -10.56 13.36 4.47
C GLY A 130 -10.60 14.14 3.15
N VAL A 131 -11.64 13.96 2.32
CA VAL A 131 -11.90 14.69 1.09
C VAL A 131 -13.40 15.01 0.99
N LEU A 132 -13.78 15.97 0.13
CA LEU A 132 -15.19 16.18 -0.22
C LEU A 132 -15.71 14.96 -1.00
N GLN A 133 -16.97 14.58 -0.76
CA GLN A 133 -17.63 13.52 -1.52
C GLN A 133 -17.66 13.88 -3.01
N ASP A 134 -17.25 12.93 -3.83
CA ASP A 134 -17.26 13.07 -5.29
C ASP A 134 -17.52 11.71 -5.94
N ASP A 135 -18.76 11.49 -6.35
CA ASP A 135 -19.18 10.22 -6.95
C ASP A 135 -18.51 9.98 -8.32
N VAL A 136 -18.13 11.04 -9.06
CA VAL A 136 -17.39 10.91 -10.31
C VAL A 136 -15.98 10.39 -10.05
N MET A 137 -15.28 10.95 -9.06
CA MET A 137 -13.96 10.47 -8.65
C MET A 137 -14.05 9.07 -8.02
N ALA A 138 -15.07 8.81 -7.21
CA ALA A 138 -15.30 7.48 -6.63
C ALA A 138 -15.49 6.42 -7.72
N TYR A 139 -16.33 6.71 -8.72
CA TYR A 139 -16.54 5.81 -9.85
C TYR A 139 -15.28 5.66 -10.71
N MET A 140 -14.61 6.75 -11.06
CA MET A 140 -13.37 6.72 -11.84
C MET A 140 -12.34 5.77 -11.21
N TRP A 141 -12.07 5.91 -9.91
CA TRP A 141 -11.11 5.05 -9.20
C TRP A 141 -11.60 3.61 -9.05
N SER A 142 -12.92 3.38 -8.91
CA SER A 142 -13.48 2.03 -8.91
C SER A 142 -13.36 1.35 -10.26
N ASP A 143 -13.55 2.09 -11.36
CA ASP A 143 -13.43 1.57 -12.73
C ASP A 143 -11.97 1.18 -13.04
N ILE A 144 -11.00 2.01 -12.64
CA ILE A 144 -9.57 1.71 -12.73
C ILE A 144 -9.21 0.47 -11.89
N SER A 145 -9.69 0.41 -10.65
CA SER A 145 -9.44 -0.71 -9.77
C SER A 145 -10.06 -2.02 -10.29
N ALA A 146 -11.27 -1.95 -10.86
CA ALA A 146 -11.94 -3.09 -11.48
C ALA A 146 -11.22 -3.57 -12.76
N ALA A 147 -10.61 -2.68 -13.51
CA ALA A 147 -9.77 -3.05 -14.66
C ALA A 147 -8.52 -3.83 -14.24
N ASN A 148 -7.96 -3.52 -13.06
CA ASN A 148 -6.78 -4.19 -12.51
C ASN A 148 -7.10 -5.47 -11.69
N ASP A 149 -8.26 -5.53 -11.05
CA ASP A 149 -8.76 -6.69 -10.29
C ASP A 149 -10.29 -6.82 -10.44
N PRO A 150 -10.77 -7.42 -11.56
CA PRO A 150 -12.19 -7.51 -11.86
C PRO A 150 -12.98 -8.34 -10.83
N GLU A 151 -12.37 -9.39 -10.28
CA GLU A 151 -13.07 -10.31 -9.38
C GLU A 151 -13.48 -9.64 -8.05
N ARG A 152 -12.73 -8.62 -7.63
CA ARG A 152 -12.95 -7.94 -6.34
C ARG A 152 -13.75 -6.65 -6.43
N ASN A 153 -13.58 -5.88 -7.51
CA ASN A 153 -13.93 -4.46 -7.47
C ASN A 153 -15.09 -4.07 -8.39
N VAL A 154 -15.60 -5.00 -9.22
CA VAL A 154 -16.73 -4.75 -10.12
C VAL A 154 -18.02 -4.45 -9.35
N GLU A 155 -18.31 -5.23 -8.30
CA GLU A 155 -19.52 -5.02 -7.50
C GLU A 155 -19.56 -3.63 -6.86
N TRP A 156 -18.44 -3.17 -6.34
CA TRP A 156 -18.33 -1.84 -5.73
C TRP A 156 -18.55 -0.72 -6.76
N ARG A 157 -17.95 -0.84 -7.95
CA ARG A 157 -18.16 0.09 -9.06
C ARG A 157 -19.64 0.18 -9.42
N ASP A 158 -20.30 -0.97 -9.53
CA ASP A 158 -21.70 -1.04 -9.93
C ASP A 158 -22.63 -0.47 -8.84
N GLU A 159 -22.28 -0.58 -7.56
CA GLU A 159 -23.00 0.11 -6.47
C GLU A 159 -22.90 1.64 -6.56
N ILE A 160 -21.72 2.17 -6.90
CA ILE A 160 -21.56 3.62 -7.13
C ILE A 160 -22.38 4.06 -8.33
N ALA A 161 -22.36 3.29 -9.44
CA ALA A 161 -23.10 3.59 -10.66
C ALA A 161 -24.59 3.79 -10.42
N LYS A 162 -25.21 3.03 -9.51
CA LYS A 162 -26.65 3.15 -9.17
C LYS A 162 -27.05 4.54 -8.67
N LYS A 163 -26.11 5.32 -8.15
CA LYS A 163 -26.33 6.66 -7.61
C LYS A 163 -26.04 7.77 -8.63
N MET A 164 -25.54 7.42 -9.81
CA MET A 164 -25.03 8.37 -10.79
C MET A 164 -25.95 8.47 -12.02
N THR A 165 -25.91 9.63 -12.70
CA THR A 165 -26.53 9.78 -14.00
C THR A 165 -25.66 9.15 -15.09
N PRO A 166 -26.24 8.71 -16.23
CA PRO A 166 -25.46 8.18 -17.35
C PRO A 166 -24.33 9.12 -17.82
N ALA A 167 -24.60 10.43 -17.89
CA ALA A 167 -23.60 11.42 -18.28
C ALA A 167 -22.44 11.53 -17.26
N ALA A 168 -22.72 11.39 -15.97
CA ALA A 168 -21.68 11.37 -14.93
C ALA A 168 -20.82 10.10 -15.02
N ILE A 169 -21.42 8.95 -15.32
CA ILE A 169 -20.69 7.69 -15.55
C ILE A 169 -19.78 7.81 -16.78
N GLU A 170 -20.29 8.32 -17.89
CA GLU A 170 -19.50 8.52 -19.11
C GLU A 170 -18.30 9.43 -18.87
N LYS A 171 -18.50 10.54 -18.14
CA LYS A 171 -17.42 11.44 -17.70
C LYS A 171 -16.36 10.69 -16.90
N ALA A 172 -16.78 9.93 -15.87
CA ALA A 172 -15.87 9.19 -15.01
C ALA A 172 -15.06 8.13 -15.77
N GLN A 173 -15.71 7.41 -16.70
CA GLN A 173 -15.04 6.45 -17.57
C GLN A 173 -14.02 7.11 -18.54
N ALA A 174 -14.32 8.30 -19.05
CA ALA A 174 -13.37 9.06 -19.86
C ALA A 174 -12.13 9.45 -19.03
N MET A 175 -12.34 9.93 -17.82
CA MET A 175 -11.26 10.26 -16.88
C MET A 175 -10.44 9.00 -16.50
N ALA A 176 -11.08 7.85 -16.28
CA ALA A 176 -10.38 6.59 -16.00
C ALA A 176 -9.47 6.17 -17.16
N ARG A 177 -9.96 6.26 -18.42
CA ARG A 177 -9.14 5.97 -19.62
C ARG A 177 -7.95 6.91 -19.74
N GLU A 178 -8.13 8.20 -19.50
CA GLU A 178 -7.03 9.19 -19.54
C GLU A 178 -6.01 8.90 -18.43
N CYS A 179 -6.46 8.64 -17.21
CA CYS A 179 -5.61 8.29 -16.08
C CYS A 179 -4.74 7.05 -16.39
N MET A 180 -5.36 5.96 -16.84
CA MET A 180 -4.64 4.72 -17.17
C MET A 180 -3.67 4.91 -18.35
N SER A 181 -4.09 5.61 -19.41
CA SER A 181 -3.24 5.85 -20.60
C SER A 181 -2.04 6.74 -20.29
N SER A 182 -2.13 7.60 -19.28
CA SER A 182 -1.03 8.45 -18.81
C SER A 182 -0.05 7.74 -17.86
N GLY A 183 -0.26 6.44 -17.57
CA GLY A 183 0.49 5.74 -16.54
C GLY A 183 0.22 6.29 -15.13
N TYR A 184 -1.02 6.65 -14.87
CA TYR A 184 -1.53 7.20 -13.60
C TYR A 184 -0.98 8.58 -13.19
N THR A 185 -0.42 9.34 -14.13
CA THR A 185 0.10 10.70 -13.88
C THR A 185 -0.94 11.81 -14.02
N LYS A 186 -2.10 11.51 -14.68
CA LYS A 186 -3.20 12.45 -14.92
C LYS A 186 -4.52 11.89 -14.38
N CYS A 187 -4.63 11.79 -13.06
CA CYS A 187 -5.77 11.14 -12.42
C CYS A 187 -6.62 12.10 -11.54
N GLY A 188 -6.53 13.39 -11.78
CA GLY A 188 -7.30 14.41 -11.04
C GLY A 188 -6.63 14.93 -9.79
#